data_8327d85428505751a8ee813484fb185a
#
_entry.id   8327d85428505751a8ee813484fb185a
#
_cell.length_a   1.000
_cell.length_b   1.000
_cell.length_c   1.000
_cell.angle_alpha   90.00
_cell.angle_beta   90.00
_cell.angle_gamma   90.00
#
_symmetry.space_group_name_H-M   'P 1'
#
loop_
_entity.id
_entity.type
_entity.pdbx_description
1 polymer ?
#
loop_
_entity_poly.entity_id
_entity_poly.type
_entity_poly.pdbx_seq_one_letter_code
_entity_poly.pdbx_strand_id
1 'polypeptide(L)'
;MSFVDQIGRLFVSVFGSANERKLKPLKAMVNEMNRLEPAMRRLSDEQLGRKTVEFRDRLNDALKGRRDFTAEEADEALEPMLPETFAVVREASRRTVTTPAASGFQPMRHFDVQLLGGLILHRRGIAEMVTGEGKTLVATLPAYANALLGRGVHVVTVNDYLARRD
;
A
#
# COMPACT_ATOMS: atom_id res chain seq x y z
N MET A 1 19.03 -37.56 -1.73
CA MET A 1 18.86 -36.21 -1.12
C MET A 1 20.25 -35.78 -0.66
N SER A 2 20.78 -34.70 -1.22
CA SER A 2 22.16 -34.26 -0.93
C SER A 2 22.25 -33.71 0.50
N PHE A 3 23.40 -33.88 1.16
CA PHE A 3 23.72 -33.27 2.47
C PHE A 3 23.54 -31.72 2.43
N VAL A 4 23.83 -31.14 1.28
CA VAL A 4 23.63 -29.70 1.00
C VAL A 4 22.13 -29.31 1.06
N ASP A 5 21.22 -30.17 0.57
CA ASP A 5 19.78 -29.93 0.62
C ASP A 5 19.22 -29.97 2.04
N GLN A 6 19.80 -30.85 2.90
CA GLN A 6 19.41 -30.94 4.32
C GLN A 6 19.87 -29.70 5.10
N ILE A 7 21.11 -29.26 4.89
CA ILE A 7 21.62 -28.01 5.51
C ILE A 7 20.83 -26.82 5.03
N GLY A 8 20.54 -26.72 3.74
CA GLY A 8 19.72 -25.67 3.17
C GLY A 8 18.31 -25.57 3.82
N ARG A 9 17.64 -26.72 3.99
CA ARG A 9 16.32 -26.78 4.68
C ARG A 9 16.41 -26.40 6.15
N LEU A 10 17.47 -26.84 6.85
CA LEU A 10 17.70 -26.48 8.25
C LEU A 10 17.93 -24.96 8.39
N PHE A 11 18.71 -24.35 7.49
CA PHE A 11 18.95 -22.91 7.45
C PHE A 11 17.66 -22.12 7.18
N VAL A 12 16.81 -22.58 6.25
CA VAL A 12 15.52 -21.95 5.95
C VAL A 12 14.54 -22.11 7.12
N SER A 13 14.56 -23.26 7.84
CA SER A 13 13.69 -23.47 9.00
C SER A 13 14.06 -22.60 10.21
N VAL A 14 15.35 -22.28 10.36
CA VAL A 14 15.86 -21.49 11.51
C VAL A 14 15.87 -19.98 11.21
N PHE A 15 16.23 -19.59 9.98
CA PHE A 15 16.42 -18.18 9.59
C PHE A 15 15.33 -17.65 8.67
N GLY A 16 14.34 -18.45 8.28
CA GLY A 16 13.31 -18.12 7.29
C GLY A 16 13.90 -18.04 5.86
N SER A 17 13.02 -18.03 4.87
CA SER A 17 13.42 -17.76 3.49
C SER A 17 13.89 -16.31 3.32
N ALA A 18 14.69 -16.02 2.28
CA ALA A 18 15.07 -14.64 1.94
C ALA A 18 13.84 -13.73 1.76
N ASN A 19 12.74 -14.31 1.25
CA ASN A 19 11.47 -13.62 1.10
C ASN A 19 10.80 -13.33 2.46
N GLU A 20 10.81 -14.27 3.40
CA GLU A 20 10.24 -14.05 4.74
C GLU A 20 10.97 -12.94 5.50
N ARG A 21 12.29 -12.87 5.39
CA ARG A 21 13.09 -11.79 6.00
C ARG A 21 12.73 -10.42 5.41
N LYS A 22 12.51 -10.33 4.09
CA LYS A 22 12.07 -9.11 3.42
C LYS A 22 10.64 -8.72 3.78
N LEU A 23 9.75 -9.70 3.99
CA LEU A 23 8.35 -9.47 4.33
C LEU A 23 8.13 -9.11 5.80
N LYS A 24 9.03 -9.49 6.71
CA LYS A 24 8.88 -9.24 8.15
C LYS A 24 8.65 -7.77 8.51
N PRO A 25 9.46 -6.80 8.03
CA PRO A 25 9.22 -5.39 8.30
C PRO A 25 7.92 -4.89 7.65
N LEU A 26 7.56 -5.39 6.48
CA LEU A 26 6.29 -5.02 5.82
C LEU A 26 5.08 -5.52 6.60
N LYS A 27 5.14 -6.72 7.17
CA LYS A 27 4.09 -7.25 8.05
C LYS A 27 3.89 -6.38 9.30
N ALA A 28 4.97 -5.83 9.85
CA ALA A 28 4.87 -4.90 10.97
C ALA A 28 4.11 -3.63 10.58
N MET A 29 4.35 -3.08 9.39
CA MET A 29 3.59 -1.94 8.87
C MET A 29 2.11 -2.29 8.64
N VAL A 30 1.81 -3.47 8.10
CA VAL A 30 0.41 -3.93 7.95
C VAL A 30 -0.29 -4.05 9.30
N ASN A 31 0.38 -4.56 10.32
CA ASN A 31 -0.17 -4.61 11.67
C ASN A 31 -0.48 -3.19 12.21
N GLU A 32 0.39 -2.22 11.90
CA GLU A 32 0.13 -0.81 12.26
C GLU A 32 -1.09 -0.25 11.52
N MET A 33 -1.22 -0.53 10.20
CA MET A 33 -2.41 -0.17 9.42
C MET A 33 -3.68 -0.75 10.04
N ASN A 34 -3.64 -2.02 10.48
CA ASN A 34 -4.76 -2.68 11.14
C ASN A 34 -5.11 -1.99 12.48
N ARG A 35 -4.11 -1.54 13.25
CA ARG A 35 -4.34 -0.79 14.49
C ARG A 35 -4.98 0.58 14.25
N LEU A 36 -4.64 1.24 13.14
CA LEU A 36 -5.18 2.55 12.77
C LEU A 36 -6.61 2.47 12.20
N GLU A 37 -7.02 1.33 11.66
CA GLU A 37 -8.32 1.18 10.99
C GLU A 37 -9.53 1.61 11.85
N PRO A 38 -9.67 1.24 13.14
CA PRO A 38 -10.80 1.69 13.95
C PRO A 38 -10.88 3.21 14.11
N ALA A 39 -9.72 3.91 14.10
CA ALA A 39 -9.68 5.35 14.14
C ALA A 39 -10.16 5.97 12.82
N MET A 40 -9.70 5.43 11.67
CA MET A 40 -10.15 5.89 10.36
C MET A 40 -11.65 5.69 10.16
N ARG A 41 -12.21 4.59 10.63
CA ARG A 41 -13.66 4.30 10.56
C ARG A 41 -14.53 5.32 11.28
N ARG A 42 -14.02 5.96 12.35
CA ARG A 42 -14.76 6.96 13.13
C ARG A 42 -14.76 8.35 12.49
N LEU A 43 -13.89 8.60 11.54
CA LEU A 43 -13.84 9.88 10.83
C LEU A 43 -15.08 10.04 9.94
N SER A 44 -15.62 11.27 9.85
CA SER A 44 -16.58 11.61 8.82
C SER A 44 -15.90 11.59 7.44
N ASP A 45 -16.67 11.60 6.35
CA ASP A 45 -16.12 11.66 4.98
C ASP A 45 -15.28 12.93 4.78
N GLU A 46 -15.73 14.05 5.33
CA GLU A 46 -14.99 15.30 5.30
C GLU A 46 -13.67 15.20 6.08
N GLN A 47 -13.70 14.62 7.28
CA GLN A 47 -12.50 14.43 8.09
C GLN A 47 -11.51 13.48 7.42
N LEU A 48 -11.99 12.40 6.81
CA LEU A 48 -11.15 11.46 6.06
C LEU A 48 -10.51 12.16 4.84
N GLY A 49 -11.27 12.99 4.11
CA GLY A 49 -10.75 13.78 3.00
C GLY A 49 -9.68 14.80 3.44
N ARG A 50 -9.85 15.44 4.61
CA ARG A 50 -8.89 16.39 5.18
C ARG A 50 -7.53 15.75 5.52
N LYS A 51 -7.47 14.42 5.73
CA LYS A 51 -6.20 13.70 5.90
C LYS A 51 -5.22 13.93 4.75
N THR A 52 -5.72 14.13 3.52
CA THR A 52 -4.86 14.46 2.38
C THR A 52 -4.12 15.78 2.56
N VAL A 53 -4.77 16.79 3.12
CA VAL A 53 -4.15 18.09 3.42
C VAL A 53 -3.13 17.92 4.54
N GLU A 54 -3.50 17.26 5.63
CA GLU A 54 -2.61 16.96 6.76
C GLU A 54 -1.34 16.23 6.31
N PHE A 55 -1.46 15.21 5.43
CA PHE A 55 -0.30 14.50 4.90
C PHE A 55 0.60 15.39 4.04
N ARG A 56 0.01 16.25 3.21
CA ARG A 56 0.78 17.20 2.40
C ARG A 56 1.52 18.23 3.25
N ASP A 57 0.90 18.71 4.31
CA ASP A 57 1.53 19.64 5.25
C ASP A 57 2.72 18.95 5.94
N ARG A 58 2.54 17.74 6.47
CA ARG A 58 3.61 16.94 7.07
C ARG A 58 4.75 16.65 6.09
N LEU A 59 4.46 16.35 4.83
CA LEU A 59 5.49 16.16 3.79
C LEU A 59 6.21 17.44 3.47
N ASN A 60 5.49 18.55 3.37
CA ASN A 60 6.08 19.87 3.15
C ASN A 60 7.06 20.23 4.27
N ASP A 61 6.70 19.96 5.52
CA ASP A 61 7.57 20.19 6.68
C ASP A 61 8.80 19.27 6.63
N ALA A 62 8.61 17.97 6.35
CA ALA A 62 9.69 17.00 6.25
C ALA A 62 10.68 17.36 5.12
N LEU A 63 10.18 17.85 4.01
CA LEU A 63 10.96 18.30 2.85
C LEU A 63 11.39 19.77 2.94
N LYS A 64 11.10 20.45 4.05
CA LYS A 64 11.46 21.86 4.32
C LYS A 64 10.98 22.83 3.22
N GLY A 65 9.79 22.61 2.69
CA GLY A 65 9.21 23.41 1.63
C GLY A 65 9.88 23.27 0.25
N ARG A 66 10.86 22.37 0.11
CA ARG A 66 11.58 22.17 -1.16
C ARG A 66 10.72 21.40 -2.17
N ARG A 67 10.88 21.74 -3.45
CA ARG A 67 10.30 21.02 -4.58
C ARG A 67 11.32 20.17 -5.35
N ASP A 68 12.60 20.42 -5.13
CA ASP A 68 13.77 19.81 -5.79
C ASP A 68 14.39 18.68 -4.95
N PHE A 69 13.56 17.84 -4.33
CA PHE A 69 14.01 16.70 -3.54
C PHE A 69 14.30 15.48 -4.43
N THR A 70 15.22 14.60 -3.98
CA THR A 70 15.55 13.34 -4.66
C THR A 70 14.47 12.26 -4.38
N ALA A 71 14.57 11.13 -5.09
CA ALA A 71 13.69 9.99 -4.84
C ALA A 71 13.89 9.40 -3.43
N GLU A 72 15.14 9.38 -2.96
CA GLU A 72 15.52 8.92 -1.63
C GLU A 72 14.93 9.82 -0.54
N GLU A 73 15.03 11.13 -0.69
CA GLU A 73 14.42 12.11 0.24
C GLU A 73 12.90 12.00 0.27
N ALA A 74 12.27 11.72 -0.88
CA ALA A 74 10.84 11.47 -0.96
C ALA A 74 10.44 10.20 -0.20
N ASP A 75 11.19 9.10 -0.38
CA ASP A 75 10.95 7.84 0.31
C ASP A 75 11.12 8.01 1.83
N GLU A 76 12.18 8.67 2.29
CA GLU A 76 12.43 8.95 3.71
C GLU A 76 11.29 9.78 4.33
N ALA A 77 10.75 10.75 3.61
CA ALA A 77 9.64 11.58 4.07
C ALA A 77 8.31 10.81 4.12
N LEU A 78 8.07 9.90 3.16
CA LEU A 78 6.85 9.10 3.08
C LEU A 78 6.83 7.90 4.03
N GLU A 79 7.97 7.25 4.26
CA GLU A 79 8.07 5.98 5.00
C GLU A 79 7.33 6.01 6.35
N PRO A 80 7.51 7.02 7.24
CA PRO A 80 6.82 7.06 8.52
C PRO A 80 5.31 7.29 8.39
N MET A 81 4.84 7.75 7.25
CA MET A 81 3.43 8.07 7.00
C MET A 81 2.67 6.93 6.29
N LEU A 82 3.38 5.97 5.70
CA LEU A 82 2.77 4.88 4.90
C LEU A 82 1.68 4.10 5.66
N PRO A 83 1.84 3.72 6.93
CA PRO A 83 0.77 3.02 7.64
C PRO A 83 -0.52 3.82 7.72
N GLU A 84 -0.43 5.11 8.00
CA GLU A 84 -1.60 5.97 8.11
C GLU A 84 -2.21 6.28 6.74
N THR A 85 -1.39 6.59 5.72
CA THR A 85 -1.88 6.85 4.36
C THR A 85 -2.60 5.64 3.78
N PHE A 86 -2.07 4.44 3.98
CA PHE A 86 -2.70 3.20 3.51
C PHE A 86 -3.99 2.88 4.28
N ALA A 87 -4.03 3.15 5.58
CA ALA A 87 -5.25 3.00 6.38
C ALA A 87 -6.36 3.97 5.90
N VAL A 88 -6.01 5.20 5.52
CA VAL A 88 -6.95 6.16 4.92
C VAL A 88 -7.48 5.66 3.58
N VAL A 89 -6.60 5.19 2.67
CA VAL A 89 -7.04 4.63 1.37
C VAL A 89 -7.91 3.40 1.56
N ARG A 90 -7.57 2.52 2.50
CA ARG A 90 -8.36 1.32 2.83
C ARG A 90 -9.77 1.69 3.27
N GLU A 91 -9.92 2.70 4.13
CA GLU A 91 -11.21 3.17 4.60
C GLU A 91 -11.98 3.92 3.50
N ALA A 92 -11.31 4.75 2.72
CA ALA A 92 -11.92 5.43 1.58
C ALA A 92 -12.47 4.39 0.58
N SER A 93 -11.68 3.38 0.22
CA SER A 93 -12.09 2.28 -0.65
C SER A 93 -13.34 1.56 -0.10
N ARG A 94 -13.35 1.24 1.19
CA ARG A 94 -14.50 0.60 1.84
C ARG A 94 -15.78 1.44 1.74
N ARG A 95 -15.69 2.77 1.70
CA ARG A 95 -16.85 3.67 1.59
C ARG A 95 -17.32 3.88 0.17
N THR A 96 -16.40 3.93 -0.80
CA THR A 96 -16.68 4.42 -2.16
C THR A 96 -16.65 3.34 -3.23
N VAL A 97 -15.90 2.26 -3.03
CA VAL A 97 -15.77 1.18 -4.01
C VAL A 97 -16.60 -0.03 -3.58
N THR A 98 -17.48 -0.46 -4.46
CA THR A 98 -18.33 -1.62 -4.22
C THR A 98 -18.22 -2.64 -5.35
N THR A 99 -18.44 -3.91 -5.03
CA THR A 99 -18.51 -5.01 -6.01
C THR A 99 -19.85 -5.71 -5.91
N PRO A 100 -20.43 -6.19 -7.04
CA PRO A 100 -21.62 -7.01 -7.01
C PRO A 100 -21.38 -8.29 -6.22
N ALA A 101 -22.34 -8.66 -5.37
CA ALA A 101 -22.34 -9.89 -4.59
C ALA A 101 -23.76 -10.47 -4.55
N ALA A 102 -23.90 -11.72 -4.16
CA ALA A 102 -25.20 -12.40 -4.06
C ALA A 102 -26.20 -11.70 -3.11
N SER A 103 -25.69 -11.00 -2.10
CA SER A 103 -26.47 -10.22 -1.13
C SER A 103 -26.60 -8.72 -1.48
N GLY A 104 -26.28 -8.33 -2.72
CA GLY A 104 -26.22 -6.93 -3.16
C GLY A 104 -24.79 -6.45 -3.39
N PHE A 105 -24.53 -5.14 -3.24
CA PHE A 105 -23.20 -4.58 -3.37
C PHE A 105 -22.42 -4.69 -2.06
N GLN A 106 -21.18 -5.17 -2.13
CA GLN A 106 -20.28 -5.24 -0.97
C GLN A 106 -19.15 -4.22 -1.07
N PRO A 107 -18.78 -3.56 0.05
CA PRO A 107 -17.65 -2.66 0.11
C PRO A 107 -16.33 -3.37 -0.19
N MET A 108 -15.48 -2.76 -1.00
CA MET A 108 -14.14 -3.27 -1.28
C MET A 108 -13.12 -2.72 -0.25
N ARG A 109 -12.82 -3.53 0.74
CA ARG A 109 -11.78 -3.26 1.73
C ARG A 109 -10.53 -4.05 1.39
N HIS A 110 -9.37 -3.40 1.32
CA HIS A 110 -8.11 -4.11 1.09
C HIS A 110 -7.85 -5.18 2.14
N PHE A 111 -7.47 -6.38 1.69
CA PHE A 111 -6.95 -7.45 2.54
C PHE A 111 -5.49 -7.18 2.92
N ASP A 112 -5.01 -7.82 3.97
CA ASP A 112 -3.63 -7.63 4.45
C ASP A 112 -2.58 -8.00 3.39
N VAL A 113 -2.84 -9.02 2.58
CA VAL A 113 -1.97 -9.39 1.45
C VAL A 113 -1.94 -8.31 0.36
N GLN A 114 -3.04 -7.59 0.17
CA GLN A 114 -3.12 -6.47 -0.77
C GLN A 114 -2.37 -5.24 -0.23
N LEU A 115 -2.42 -4.98 1.07
CA LEU A 115 -1.59 -3.95 1.70
C LEU A 115 -0.10 -4.26 1.55
N LEU A 116 0.30 -5.54 1.74
CA LEU A 116 1.67 -5.98 1.45
C LEU A 116 2.07 -5.75 -0.01
N GLY A 117 1.18 -6.10 -0.95
CA GLY A 117 1.40 -5.83 -2.38
C GLY A 117 1.60 -4.35 -2.67
N GLY A 118 0.79 -3.49 -2.06
CA GLY A 118 0.92 -2.03 -2.17
C GLY A 118 2.26 -1.50 -1.65
N LEU A 119 2.73 -2.02 -0.51
CA LEU A 119 4.04 -1.67 0.06
C LEU A 119 5.19 -2.11 -0.85
N ILE A 120 5.10 -3.32 -1.44
CA ILE A 120 6.10 -3.83 -2.39
C ILE A 120 6.18 -2.93 -3.62
N LEU A 121 5.03 -2.55 -4.19
CA LEU A 121 4.96 -1.64 -5.34
C LEU A 121 5.52 -0.25 -5.00
N HIS A 122 5.17 0.30 -3.84
CA HIS A 122 5.70 1.59 -3.38
C HIS A 122 7.23 1.57 -3.27
N ARG A 123 7.81 0.45 -2.83
CA ARG A 123 9.26 0.24 -2.75
C ARG A 123 9.90 -0.21 -4.06
N ARG A 124 9.25 0.06 -5.20
CA ARG A 124 9.73 -0.25 -6.56
C ARG A 124 9.95 -1.74 -6.80
N GLY A 125 9.27 -2.60 -6.04
CA GLY A 125 9.27 -4.05 -6.23
C GLY A 125 8.18 -4.50 -7.21
N ILE A 126 8.20 -5.77 -7.54
CA ILE A 126 7.17 -6.44 -8.34
C ILE A 126 6.31 -7.27 -7.38
N ALA A 127 4.99 -7.01 -7.38
CA ALA A 127 4.02 -7.80 -6.65
C ALA A 127 3.28 -8.72 -7.63
N GLU A 128 3.60 -10.00 -7.60
CA GLU A 128 2.88 -11.00 -8.38
C GLU A 128 1.57 -11.37 -7.66
N MET A 129 0.47 -11.26 -8.39
CA MET A 129 -0.87 -11.57 -7.90
C MET A 129 -1.66 -12.33 -8.97
N VAL A 130 -2.42 -13.35 -8.56
CA VAL A 130 -3.27 -14.13 -9.46
C VAL A 130 -4.40 -13.27 -10.01
N THR A 131 -4.92 -13.64 -11.18
CA THR A 131 -6.07 -12.96 -11.79
C THR A 131 -7.27 -13.02 -10.85
N GLY A 132 -7.93 -11.87 -10.67
CA GLY A 132 -9.08 -11.75 -9.74
C GLY A 132 -8.74 -11.32 -8.32
N GLU A 133 -7.46 -11.25 -7.92
CA GLU A 133 -7.06 -10.85 -6.55
C GLU A 133 -7.06 -9.32 -6.30
N GLY A 134 -7.62 -8.54 -7.22
CA GLY A 134 -7.82 -7.10 -7.02
C GLY A 134 -6.57 -6.24 -7.24
N LYS A 135 -5.76 -6.54 -8.27
CA LYS A 135 -4.54 -5.76 -8.62
C LYS A 135 -4.81 -4.27 -8.76
N THR A 136 -5.92 -3.89 -9.40
CA THR A 136 -6.34 -2.49 -9.55
C THR A 136 -6.53 -1.82 -8.20
N LEU A 137 -7.20 -2.51 -7.26
CA LEU A 137 -7.40 -1.99 -5.91
C LEU A 137 -6.06 -1.82 -5.17
N VAL A 138 -5.14 -2.77 -5.32
CA VAL A 138 -3.77 -2.67 -4.75
C VAL A 138 -3.02 -1.45 -5.28
N ALA A 139 -3.15 -1.14 -6.57
CA ALA A 139 -2.45 -0.02 -7.19
C ALA A 139 -2.87 1.34 -6.60
N THR A 140 -4.08 1.47 -6.04
CA THR A 140 -4.55 2.71 -5.41
C THR A 140 -3.70 3.12 -4.21
N LEU A 141 -3.14 2.17 -3.47
CA LEU A 141 -2.33 2.40 -2.27
C LEU A 141 -1.05 3.19 -2.58
N PRO A 142 -0.12 2.68 -3.43
CA PRO A 142 1.09 3.43 -3.78
C PRO A 142 0.77 4.64 -4.65
N ALA A 143 -0.28 4.61 -5.48
CA ALA A 143 -0.67 5.76 -6.28
C ALA A 143 -1.04 6.94 -5.40
N TYR A 144 -1.89 6.75 -4.39
CA TYR A 144 -2.26 7.79 -3.45
C TYR A 144 -1.04 8.31 -2.66
N ALA A 145 -0.24 7.41 -2.06
CA ALA A 145 0.91 7.82 -1.26
C ALA A 145 1.91 8.67 -2.06
N ASN A 146 2.23 8.25 -3.28
CA ASN A 146 3.16 9.00 -4.14
C ASN A 146 2.54 10.29 -4.71
N ALA A 147 1.22 10.34 -4.93
CA ALA A 147 0.51 11.55 -5.37
C ALA A 147 0.57 12.69 -4.34
N LEU A 148 0.75 12.38 -3.05
CA LEU A 148 0.91 13.39 -2.00
C LEU A 148 2.13 14.30 -2.25
N LEU A 149 3.18 13.81 -2.91
CA LEU A 149 4.38 14.56 -3.28
C LEU A 149 4.14 15.67 -4.32
N GLY A 150 2.98 15.66 -5.00
CA GLY A 150 2.60 16.69 -5.97
C GLY A 150 3.35 16.64 -7.32
N ARG A 151 4.10 15.56 -7.60
CA ARG A 151 4.86 15.36 -8.86
C ARG A 151 4.11 14.60 -9.94
N GLY A 152 2.88 14.18 -9.64
CA GLY A 152 2.09 13.30 -10.50
C GLY A 152 2.44 11.82 -10.32
N VAL A 153 1.49 10.96 -10.68
CA VAL A 153 1.66 9.51 -10.69
C VAL A 153 1.10 8.97 -12.00
N HIS A 154 1.86 8.13 -12.67
CA HIS A 154 1.42 7.46 -13.90
C HIS A 154 1.03 6.02 -13.58
N VAL A 155 -0.23 5.67 -13.89
CA VAL A 155 -0.72 4.29 -13.83
C VAL A 155 -0.80 3.77 -15.26
N VAL A 156 0.00 2.74 -15.57
CA VAL A 156 0.07 2.18 -16.91
C VAL A 156 -0.68 0.85 -16.93
N THR A 157 -1.60 0.70 -17.87
CA THR A 157 -2.39 -0.52 -18.09
C THR A 157 -2.09 -1.10 -19.46
N VAL A 158 -2.48 -2.37 -19.67
CA VAL A 158 -2.14 -3.10 -20.90
C VAL A 158 -2.91 -2.61 -22.15
N ASN A 159 -4.03 -1.93 -21.96
CA ASN A 159 -4.85 -1.42 -23.07
C ASN A 159 -5.79 -0.28 -22.63
N ASP A 160 -6.37 0.40 -23.64
CA ASP A 160 -7.28 1.55 -23.45
C ASP A 160 -8.57 1.18 -22.70
N TYR A 161 -9.06 -0.06 -22.85
CA TYR A 161 -10.25 -0.50 -22.14
C TYR A 161 -10.01 -0.48 -20.63
N LEU A 162 -8.88 -1.05 -20.17
CA LEU A 162 -8.53 -1.04 -18.74
C LEU A 162 -8.24 0.36 -18.25
N ALA A 163 -7.58 1.21 -19.05
CA ALA A 163 -7.32 2.60 -18.70
C ALA A 163 -8.59 3.44 -18.47
N ARG A 164 -9.70 3.06 -19.13
CA ARG A 164 -10.99 3.74 -18.96
C ARG A 164 -11.84 3.15 -17.84
N ARG A 165 -11.68 1.84 -17.60
CA ARG A 165 -12.47 1.12 -16.60
C ARG A 165 -11.96 1.35 -15.18
N ASP A 166 -10.62 1.34 -15.00
CA ASP A 166 -9.91 1.35 -13.73
C ASP A 166 -9.49 2.78 -13.36
#